data_5a8ffa3ee081fbbcd7a63765381cc204
#
_entry.id   5a8ffa3ee081fbbcd7a63765381cc204
#
_cell.length_a   1.000
_cell.length_b   1.000
_cell.length_c   1.000
_cell.angle_alpha   90.00
_cell.angle_beta   90.00
_cell.angle_gamma   90.00
#
_symmetry.space_group_name_H-M   'P 1'
#
loop_
_entity.id
_entity.type
_entity.pdbx_description
1 polymer ?
#
loop_
_entity_poly.entity_id
_entity_poly.type
_entity_poly.pdbx_seq_one_letter_code
_entity_poly.pdbx_strand_id
1 'polypeptide(L)'
;MKHLRSIFTGGCVFATVITLIFSIVASIVWKSEGQGGRVSILVSQYLLILLFSFIISAANHLFFLRRFGLAVRLLIHYATLLVSFIVVFVAAGNLHINTPAAAFIAVFIFSVLYAVMMAIVLSFLRAVGFLDRTFGYAHKVRDAERYRKRF
;
A
#
# COMPACT_ATOMS: atom_id res chain seq x y z
N MET A 1 10.25 -15.93 13.13
CA MET A 1 9.32 -15.21 14.05
C MET A 1 9.42 -13.67 13.97
N LYS A 2 10.62 -13.05 13.83
CA LYS A 2 10.76 -11.56 13.78
C LYS A 2 9.97 -10.90 12.61
N HIS A 3 10.00 -11.50 11.41
CA HIS A 3 9.26 -10.97 10.25
C HIS A 3 7.74 -11.01 10.44
N LEU A 4 7.20 -12.09 11.00
CA LEU A 4 5.77 -12.22 11.25
C LEU A 4 5.27 -11.17 12.26
N ARG A 5 6.02 -10.94 13.33
CA ARG A 5 5.73 -9.89 14.32
C ARG A 5 5.73 -8.50 13.69
N SER A 6 6.69 -8.22 12.80
CA SER A 6 6.77 -6.94 12.09
C SER A 6 5.58 -6.72 11.14
N ILE A 7 5.15 -7.78 10.42
CA ILE A 7 3.96 -7.72 9.55
C ILE A 7 2.70 -7.45 10.40
N PHE A 8 2.57 -8.15 11.53
CA PHE A 8 1.42 -7.99 12.41
C PHE A 8 1.35 -6.58 13.00
N THR A 9 2.46 -6.07 13.55
CA THR A 9 2.51 -4.71 14.10
C THR A 9 2.22 -3.65 13.02
N GLY A 10 2.82 -3.81 11.84
CA GLY A 10 2.57 -2.91 10.71
C GLY A 10 1.10 -2.95 10.26
N GLY A 11 0.49 -4.15 10.18
CA GLY A 11 -0.92 -4.33 9.84
C GLY A 11 -1.85 -3.60 10.82
N CYS A 12 -1.59 -3.70 12.12
CA CYS A 12 -2.37 -3.00 13.14
C CYS A 12 -2.26 -1.46 13.01
N VAL A 13 -1.05 -0.95 12.76
CA VAL A 13 -0.83 0.50 12.56
C VAL A 13 -1.58 0.99 11.33
N PHE A 14 -1.47 0.30 10.19
CA PHE A 14 -2.20 0.66 8.98
C PHE A 14 -3.71 0.57 9.17
N ALA A 15 -4.21 -0.47 9.85
CA ALA A 15 -5.63 -0.59 10.16
C ALA A 15 -6.15 0.60 10.95
N THR A 16 -5.42 1.03 11.99
CA THR A 16 -5.79 2.19 12.79
C THR A 16 -5.83 3.47 11.96
N VAL A 17 -4.79 3.73 11.17
CA VAL A 17 -4.70 4.93 10.33
C VAL A 17 -5.80 4.95 9.27
N ILE A 18 -6.02 3.84 8.56
CA ILE A 18 -7.05 3.75 7.52
C ILE A 18 -8.45 3.91 8.13
N THR A 19 -8.71 3.28 9.27
CA THR A 19 -10.01 3.41 9.96
C THR A 19 -10.26 4.84 10.43
N LEU A 20 -9.25 5.55 10.94
CA LEU A 20 -9.37 6.95 11.31
C LEU A 20 -9.67 7.84 10.12
N ILE A 21 -8.93 7.68 9.02
CA ILE A 21 -9.16 8.43 7.78
C ILE A 21 -10.57 8.15 7.25
N PHE A 22 -10.98 6.88 7.19
CA PHE A 22 -12.31 6.50 6.73
C PHE A 22 -13.40 7.12 7.62
N SER A 23 -13.25 7.09 8.93
CA SER A 23 -14.21 7.67 9.88
C SER A 23 -14.33 9.19 9.72
N ILE A 24 -13.21 9.89 9.50
CA ILE A 24 -13.19 11.34 9.28
C ILE A 24 -13.90 11.68 7.97
N VAL A 25 -13.54 11.01 6.87
CA VAL A 25 -14.14 11.25 5.54
C VAL A 25 -15.64 10.95 5.58
N ALA A 26 -16.04 9.82 6.14
CA ALA A 26 -17.44 9.46 6.29
C ALA A 26 -18.22 10.50 7.11
N SER A 27 -17.63 11.00 8.21
CA SER A 27 -18.26 12.05 9.02
C SER A 27 -18.46 13.35 8.27
N ILE A 28 -17.52 13.74 7.41
CA ILE A 28 -17.61 14.95 6.58
C ILE A 28 -18.70 14.80 5.53
N VAL A 29 -18.72 13.66 4.81
CA VAL A 29 -19.69 13.40 3.75
C VAL A 29 -21.12 13.37 4.31
N TRP A 30 -21.36 12.66 5.39
CA TRP A 30 -22.69 12.56 5.99
C TRP A 30 -23.20 13.89 6.59
N LYS A 31 -22.28 14.69 7.10
CA LYS A 31 -22.64 16.04 7.56
C LYS A 31 -23.05 16.93 6.38
N SER A 32 -22.45 16.79 5.22
CA SER A 32 -22.78 17.53 4.01
C SER A 32 -24.12 17.13 3.41
N GLU A 33 -24.56 15.86 3.61
CA GLU A 33 -25.84 15.35 3.14
C GLU A 33 -27.01 15.62 4.10
N GLY A 34 -26.79 16.36 5.19
CA GLY A 34 -27.81 16.72 6.17
C GLY A 34 -28.32 15.54 7.02
N GLN A 35 -27.72 14.38 6.87
CA GLN A 35 -28.01 13.22 7.69
C GLN A 35 -27.21 13.29 8.99
N GLY A 36 -27.78 13.89 10.03
CA GLY A 36 -27.18 14.00 11.36
C GLY A 36 -27.06 12.67 12.12
N GLY A 37 -26.89 11.56 11.43
CA GLY A 37 -26.73 10.22 11.99
C GLY A 37 -25.30 9.94 12.44
N ARG A 38 -25.18 9.07 13.46
CA ARG A 38 -23.87 8.56 13.88
C ARG A 38 -23.28 7.70 12.76
N VAL A 39 -22.05 8.01 12.35
CA VAL A 39 -21.29 7.15 11.45
C VAL A 39 -21.02 5.82 12.17
N SER A 40 -21.71 4.76 11.79
CA SER A 40 -21.44 3.42 12.27
C SER A 40 -20.72 2.64 11.18
N ILE A 41 -19.46 2.28 11.41
CA ILE A 41 -18.75 1.35 10.53
C ILE A 41 -19.28 -0.05 10.86
N LEU A 42 -19.81 -0.73 9.85
CA LEU A 42 -20.23 -2.13 9.98
C LEU A 42 -19.01 -3.01 10.31
N VAL A 43 -19.22 -4.03 11.13
CA VAL A 43 -18.17 -4.98 11.52
C VAL A 43 -17.50 -5.60 10.28
N SER A 44 -18.27 -5.90 9.23
CA SER A 44 -17.76 -6.41 7.95
C SER A 44 -16.81 -5.44 7.27
N GLN A 45 -17.13 -4.14 7.25
CA GLN A 45 -16.27 -3.09 6.69
C GLN A 45 -14.95 -2.98 7.48
N TYR A 46 -15.04 -3.04 8.81
CA TYR A 46 -13.86 -3.04 9.66
C TYR A 46 -12.94 -4.24 9.40
N LEU A 47 -13.50 -5.44 9.28
CA LEU A 47 -12.74 -6.65 8.97
C LEU A 47 -12.06 -6.56 7.59
N LEU A 48 -12.73 -5.97 6.60
CA LEU A 48 -12.15 -5.76 5.28
C LEU A 48 -11.02 -4.74 5.29
N ILE A 49 -11.15 -3.64 6.05
CA ILE A 49 -10.08 -2.67 6.26
C ILE A 49 -8.89 -3.33 6.96
N LEU A 50 -9.15 -4.15 7.96
CA LEU A 50 -8.12 -4.90 8.66
C LEU A 50 -7.36 -5.83 7.71
N LEU A 51 -8.10 -6.61 6.91
CA LEU A 51 -7.52 -7.50 5.89
C LEU A 51 -6.62 -6.72 4.91
N PHE A 52 -7.13 -5.61 4.37
CA PHE A 52 -6.36 -4.75 3.47
C PHE A 52 -5.08 -4.21 4.11
N SER A 53 -5.15 -3.82 5.38
CA SER A 53 -4.01 -3.31 6.16
C SER A 53 -2.93 -4.38 6.35
N PHE A 54 -3.32 -5.63 6.58
CA PHE A 54 -2.37 -6.75 6.63
C PHE A 54 -1.70 -7.01 5.29
N ILE A 55 -2.46 -6.89 4.20
CA ILE A 55 -1.90 -7.05 2.84
C ILE A 55 -0.91 -5.92 2.53
N ILE A 56 -1.21 -4.67 2.89
CA ILE A 56 -0.25 -3.54 2.78
C ILE A 56 1.03 -3.86 3.55
N SER A 57 0.91 -4.32 4.80
CA SER A 57 2.06 -4.63 5.63
C SER A 57 2.91 -5.75 5.05
N ALA A 58 2.28 -6.79 4.50
CA ALA A 58 2.97 -7.87 3.81
C ALA A 58 3.64 -7.39 2.51
N ALA A 59 2.95 -6.56 1.71
CA ALA A 59 3.49 -5.98 0.49
C ALA A 59 4.72 -5.11 0.77
N ASN A 60 4.73 -4.35 1.87
CA ASN A 60 5.89 -3.58 2.30
C ASN A 60 7.10 -4.48 2.59
N HIS A 61 6.90 -5.69 3.15
CA HIS A 61 7.99 -6.64 3.33
C HIS A 61 8.53 -7.17 1.99
N LEU A 62 7.66 -7.40 1.01
CA LEU A 62 8.06 -7.80 -0.34
C LEU A 62 8.90 -6.72 -1.03
N PHE A 63 8.63 -5.45 -0.76
CA PHE A 63 9.40 -4.33 -1.29
C PHE A 63 10.89 -4.38 -0.90
N PHE A 64 11.21 -4.90 0.29
CA PHE A 64 12.60 -5.02 0.77
C PHE A 64 13.33 -6.28 0.30
N LEU A 65 12.72 -7.14 -0.52
CA LEU A 65 13.38 -8.30 -1.10
C LEU A 65 14.49 -7.88 -2.07
N ARG A 66 15.74 -8.16 -1.72
CA ARG A 66 16.93 -7.73 -2.47
C ARG A 66 17.14 -8.45 -3.82
N ARG A 67 16.32 -9.47 -4.13
CA ARG A 67 16.46 -10.30 -5.34
C ARG A 67 16.11 -9.56 -6.64
N PHE A 68 15.23 -8.56 -6.58
CA PHE A 68 14.68 -7.88 -7.76
C PHE A 68 15.15 -6.44 -7.85
N GLY A 69 15.23 -5.90 -9.06
CA GLY A 69 15.46 -4.48 -9.30
C GLY A 69 14.32 -3.60 -8.75
N LEU A 70 14.59 -2.33 -8.51
CA LEU A 70 13.63 -1.39 -7.91
C LEU A 70 12.30 -1.34 -8.68
N ALA A 71 12.37 -1.27 -10.02
CA ALA A 71 11.19 -1.19 -10.86
C ALA A 71 10.28 -2.42 -10.71
N VAL A 72 10.86 -3.64 -10.67
CA VAL A 72 10.10 -4.88 -10.49
C VAL A 72 9.45 -4.94 -9.11
N ARG A 73 10.13 -4.48 -8.07
CA ARG A 73 9.56 -4.41 -6.71
C ARG A 73 8.39 -3.44 -6.63
N LEU A 74 8.53 -2.27 -7.24
CA LEU A 74 7.45 -1.28 -7.33
C LEU A 74 6.24 -1.85 -8.07
N LEU A 75 6.48 -2.55 -9.18
CA LEU A 75 5.41 -3.17 -9.97
C LEU A 75 4.67 -4.25 -9.18
N ILE A 76 5.40 -5.16 -8.53
CA ILE A 76 4.80 -6.22 -7.69
C ILE A 76 4.03 -5.60 -6.53
N HIS A 77 4.61 -4.60 -5.86
CA HIS A 77 3.97 -3.91 -4.75
C HIS A 77 2.67 -3.21 -5.20
N TYR A 78 2.72 -2.47 -6.30
CA TYR A 78 1.54 -1.83 -6.89
C TYR A 78 0.46 -2.84 -7.28
N ALA A 79 0.83 -3.90 -8.01
CA ALA A 79 -0.12 -4.93 -8.43
C ALA A 79 -0.80 -5.61 -7.24
N THR A 80 -0.04 -5.94 -6.19
CA THR A 80 -0.59 -6.54 -4.97
C THR A 80 -1.60 -5.61 -4.30
N LEU A 81 -1.27 -4.33 -4.16
CA LEU A 81 -2.17 -3.35 -3.54
C LEU A 81 -3.39 -3.05 -4.42
N LEU A 82 -3.22 -2.97 -5.73
CA LEU A 82 -4.33 -2.74 -6.67
C LEU A 82 -5.34 -3.88 -6.64
N VAL A 83 -4.88 -5.13 -6.72
CA VAL A 83 -5.75 -6.31 -6.64
C VAL A 83 -6.48 -6.32 -5.29
N SER A 84 -5.78 -6.07 -4.20
CA SER A 84 -6.36 -6.00 -2.87
C SER A 84 -7.41 -4.89 -2.74
N PHE A 85 -7.13 -3.72 -3.32
CA PHE A 85 -8.08 -2.61 -3.36
C PHE A 85 -9.35 -2.99 -4.11
N ILE A 86 -9.22 -3.59 -5.29
CA ILE A 86 -10.37 -4.03 -6.09
C ILE A 86 -11.19 -5.06 -5.31
N VAL A 87 -10.56 -6.05 -4.71
CA VAL A 87 -11.28 -7.10 -3.96
C VAL A 87 -11.97 -6.52 -2.72
N VAL A 88 -11.27 -5.71 -1.93
CA VAL A 88 -11.76 -5.24 -0.63
C VAL A 88 -12.78 -4.10 -0.78
N PHE A 89 -12.54 -3.17 -1.67
CA PHE A 89 -13.35 -1.96 -1.76
C PHE A 89 -14.38 -1.99 -2.89
N VAL A 90 -14.05 -2.59 -4.02
CA VAL A 90 -14.96 -2.64 -5.18
C VAL A 90 -15.84 -3.88 -5.11
N ALA A 91 -15.25 -5.08 -5.07
CA ALA A 91 -16.00 -6.34 -5.15
C ALA A 91 -16.76 -6.66 -3.84
N ALA A 92 -16.18 -6.36 -2.67
CA ALA A 92 -16.84 -6.56 -1.39
C ALA A 92 -17.84 -5.45 -1.02
N GLY A 93 -18.02 -4.43 -1.87
CA GLY A 93 -19.07 -3.42 -1.75
C GLY A 93 -18.84 -2.36 -0.67
N ASN A 94 -17.61 -2.18 -0.18
CA ASN A 94 -17.28 -1.12 0.77
C ASN A 94 -17.40 0.29 0.15
N LEU A 95 -17.18 0.40 -1.15
CA LEU A 95 -17.56 1.56 -1.93
C LEU A 95 -18.86 1.18 -2.65
N HIS A 96 -19.92 1.94 -2.45
CA HIS A 96 -21.21 1.75 -3.12
C HIS A 96 -21.07 2.07 -4.62
N ILE A 97 -20.37 1.22 -5.33
CA ILE A 97 -20.05 1.38 -6.75
C ILE A 97 -21.14 0.68 -7.56
N ASN A 98 -22.11 1.44 -8.03
CA ASN A 98 -23.25 0.93 -8.77
C ASN A 98 -23.02 0.91 -10.30
N THR A 99 -21.93 1.48 -10.78
CA THR A 99 -21.64 1.58 -12.23
C THR A 99 -20.19 1.20 -12.53
N PRO A 100 -19.92 0.56 -13.69
CA PRO A 100 -18.56 0.27 -14.12
C PRO A 100 -17.68 1.53 -14.21
N ALA A 101 -18.26 2.66 -14.62
CA ALA A 101 -17.55 3.94 -14.70
C ALA A 101 -17.04 4.39 -13.31
N ALA A 102 -17.85 4.26 -12.27
CA ALA A 102 -17.44 4.58 -10.91
C ALA A 102 -16.29 3.67 -10.42
N ALA A 103 -16.29 2.39 -10.81
CA ALA A 103 -15.20 1.46 -10.52
C ALA A 103 -13.89 1.91 -11.19
N PHE A 104 -13.93 2.29 -12.46
CA PHE A 104 -12.75 2.83 -13.16
C PHE A 104 -12.23 4.10 -12.51
N ILE A 105 -13.10 5.03 -12.13
CA ILE A 105 -12.73 6.26 -11.43
C ILE A 105 -12.05 5.93 -10.09
N ALA A 106 -12.62 5.00 -9.32
CA ALA A 106 -12.04 4.59 -8.03
C ALA A 106 -10.63 3.99 -8.20
N VAL A 107 -10.44 3.11 -9.18
CA VAL A 107 -9.13 2.53 -9.53
C VAL A 107 -8.16 3.60 -10.00
N PHE A 108 -8.60 4.55 -10.81
CA PHE A 108 -7.76 5.67 -11.27
C PHE A 108 -7.30 6.54 -10.10
N ILE A 109 -8.23 6.95 -9.23
CA ILE A 109 -7.91 7.74 -8.03
C ILE A 109 -6.92 6.98 -7.13
N PHE A 110 -7.16 5.69 -6.89
CA PHE A 110 -6.23 4.85 -6.13
C PHE A 110 -4.83 4.83 -6.75
N SER A 111 -4.72 4.69 -8.07
CA SER A 111 -3.45 4.64 -8.79
C SER A 111 -2.69 5.96 -8.68
N VAL A 112 -3.38 7.09 -8.79
CA VAL A 112 -2.79 8.43 -8.62
C VAL A 112 -2.30 8.62 -7.18
N LEU A 113 -3.12 8.28 -6.19
CA LEU A 113 -2.73 8.36 -4.77
C LEU A 113 -1.53 7.47 -4.46
N TYR A 114 -1.51 6.25 -5.00
CA TYR A 114 -0.36 5.35 -4.87
C TYR A 114 0.91 5.97 -5.46
N ALA A 115 0.82 6.52 -6.68
CA ALA A 115 1.97 7.14 -7.34
C ALA A 115 2.53 8.32 -6.54
N VAL A 116 1.66 9.19 -6.03
CA VAL A 116 2.05 10.33 -5.18
C VAL A 116 2.71 9.86 -3.89
N MET A 117 2.09 8.91 -3.19
CA MET A 117 2.64 8.37 -1.94
C MET A 117 4.00 7.70 -2.17
N MET A 118 4.13 6.91 -3.23
CA MET A 118 5.41 6.27 -3.56
C MET A 118 6.48 7.27 -3.98
N ALA A 119 6.12 8.34 -4.70
CA ALA A 119 7.05 9.42 -5.02
C ALA A 119 7.58 10.10 -3.74
N ILE A 120 6.73 10.38 -2.76
CA ILE A 120 7.12 10.95 -1.48
C ILE A 120 8.05 9.99 -0.71
N VAL A 121 7.67 8.72 -0.59
CA VAL A 121 8.46 7.70 0.12
C VAL A 121 9.83 7.51 -0.54
N LEU A 122 9.89 7.40 -1.87
CA LEU A 122 11.14 7.22 -2.60
C LEU A 122 12.03 8.47 -2.49
N SER A 123 11.45 9.67 -2.55
CA SER A 123 12.18 10.93 -2.36
C SER A 123 12.79 11.00 -0.96
N PHE A 124 12.02 10.63 0.06
CA PHE A 124 12.51 10.57 1.44
C PHE A 124 13.62 9.52 1.62
N LEU A 125 13.44 8.31 1.10
CA LEU A 125 14.45 7.25 1.16
C LEU A 125 15.73 7.64 0.42
N ARG A 126 15.61 8.41 -0.66
CA ARG A 126 16.75 8.95 -1.41
C ARG A 126 17.47 10.04 -0.61
N ALA A 127 16.71 10.96 0.00
CA ALA A 127 17.26 12.04 0.83
C ALA A 127 18.05 11.50 2.04
N VAL A 128 17.59 10.39 2.64
CA VAL A 128 18.28 9.73 3.78
C VAL A 128 19.46 8.87 3.32
N GLY A 129 19.75 8.78 2.00
CA GLY A 129 20.84 7.96 1.44
C GLY A 129 20.63 6.44 1.60
N PHE A 130 19.40 6.04 1.95
CA PHE A 130 19.07 4.62 2.14
C PHE A 130 19.10 3.86 0.82
N LEU A 131 18.64 4.47 -0.25
CA LEU A 131 18.64 3.87 -1.59
C LEU A 131 20.07 3.65 -2.09
N ASP A 132 20.95 4.63 -1.93
CA ASP A 132 22.33 4.53 -2.37
C ASP A 132 23.10 3.45 -1.59
N ARG A 133 22.87 3.31 -0.29
CA ARG A 133 23.47 2.24 0.53
C ARG A 133 22.93 0.86 0.16
N THR A 134 21.64 0.74 -0.13
CA THR A 134 21.01 -0.56 -0.39
C THR A 134 21.25 -1.05 -1.83
N PHE A 135 21.24 -0.14 -2.81
CA PHE A 135 21.36 -0.46 -4.23
C PHE A 135 22.80 -0.30 -4.77
N GLY A 136 23.56 0.67 -4.26
CA GLY A 136 24.96 0.86 -4.61
C GLY A 136 25.82 -0.34 -4.20
N TYR A 137 25.51 -0.96 -3.05
CA TYR A 137 26.18 -2.17 -2.61
C TYR A 137 25.88 -3.37 -3.52
N ALA A 138 24.63 -3.53 -3.96
CA ALA A 138 24.24 -4.61 -4.86
C ALA A 138 24.87 -4.47 -6.27
N HIS A 139 25.10 -3.26 -6.73
CA HIS A 139 25.79 -3.00 -8.00
C HIS A 139 27.29 -3.35 -7.89
N LYS A 140 27.94 -2.91 -6.82
CA LYS A 140 29.35 -3.23 -6.56
C LYS A 140 29.61 -4.74 -6.43
N VAL A 141 28.74 -5.46 -5.74
CA VAL A 141 28.87 -6.93 -5.60
C VAL A 141 28.71 -7.63 -6.94
N ARG A 142 27.76 -7.19 -7.77
CA ARG A 142 27.52 -7.75 -9.11
C ARG A 142 28.70 -7.50 -10.06
N ASP A 143 29.27 -6.33 -10.00
CA ASP A 143 30.45 -6.01 -10.80
C ASP A 143 31.68 -6.79 -10.34
N ALA A 144 31.89 -6.95 -9.05
CA ALA A 144 32.96 -7.78 -8.50
C ALA A 144 32.83 -9.26 -8.91
N GLU A 145 31.59 -9.81 -8.92
CA GLU A 145 31.36 -11.17 -9.42
C GLU A 145 31.60 -11.32 -10.94
N ARG A 146 31.28 -10.29 -11.74
CA ARG A 146 31.59 -10.28 -13.17
C ARG A 146 33.09 -10.26 -13.43
N TYR A 147 33.85 -9.49 -12.67
CA TYR A 147 35.31 -9.49 -12.75
C TYR A 147 35.89 -10.85 -12.37
N ARG A 148 35.39 -11.47 -11.31
CA ARG A 148 35.89 -12.79 -10.85
C ARG A 148 35.61 -13.93 -11.85
N LYS A 149 34.61 -13.84 -12.70
CA LYS A 149 34.29 -14.82 -13.74
C LYS A 149 35.08 -14.64 -15.03
N ARG A 150 35.85 -13.57 -15.16
CA ARG A 150 36.66 -13.27 -16.35
C ARG A 150 38.13 -13.67 -16.20
N PHE A 151 38.50 -14.06 -15.00
CA PHE A 151 39.84 -14.58 -14.65
C PHE A 151 39.69 -15.93 -13.92
#